data_cb611d8f825abdbfaf9163560490e28d
#
_entry.id   cb611d8f825abdbfaf9163560490e28d
#
_cell.length_a   1.000
_cell.length_b   1.000
_cell.length_c   1.000
_cell.angle_alpha   90.00
_cell.angle_beta   90.00
_cell.angle_gamma   90.00
#
_symmetry.space_group_name_H-M   'P 1'
#
loop_
_entity.id
_entity.type
_entity.pdbx_description
1 polymer ?
#
loop_
_entity_poly.entity_id
_entity_poly.type
_entity_poly.pdbx_seq_one_letter_code
_entity_poly.pdbx_strand_id
1 'polypeptide(L)'
;MSDIFLSYANEDRERVRPLAEALRQAGWTVFWDRVIPVGKTWHDMLEGELETARSLLVVWSQDSIKSKWVRAEASEGLRRELPHFPVLLDDVLPPLEFREYQAADFSTWDASSTSPLFQNLVRDIKQTLGPPATPAPEPV
;
A
#
# COMPACT_ATOMS: atom_id res chain seq x y z
N MET A 1 -4.70 -7.72 -11.94
CA MET A 1 -3.25 -7.64 -11.70
C MET A 1 -2.90 -6.22 -11.29
N SER A 2 -2.29 -6.07 -10.13
CA SER A 2 -1.95 -4.75 -9.62
C SER A 2 -0.45 -4.63 -9.38
N ASP A 3 0.09 -3.45 -9.63
CA ASP A 3 1.48 -3.15 -9.30
C ASP A 3 1.65 -3.10 -7.79
N ILE A 4 0.68 -2.49 -7.10
CA ILE A 4 0.72 -2.28 -5.66
C ILE A 4 -0.56 -2.80 -5.02
N PHE A 5 -0.43 -3.73 -4.08
CA PHE A 5 -1.53 -4.13 -3.21
C PHE A 5 -1.42 -3.29 -1.94
N LEU A 6 -2.42 -2.43 -1.70
CA LEU A 6 -2.41 -1.52 -0.56
C LEU A 6 -3.22 -2.11 0.58
N SER A 7 -2.54 -2.51 1.66
CA SER A 7 -3.17 -3.08 2.84
C SER A 7 -3.36 -2.00 3.90
N TYR A 8 -4.60 -1.83 4.38
CA TYR A 8 -4.95 -0.81 5.36
C TYR A 8 -6.19 -1.22 6.15
N ALA A 9 -6.39 -0.60 7.31
CA ALA A 9 -7.59 -0.81 8.10
C ALA A 9 -8.76 0.02 7.53
N ASN A 10 -9.97 -0.55 7.54
CA ASN A 10 -11.15 0.15 7.03
C ASN A 10 -11.36 1.51 7.69
N GLU A 11 -11.04 1.63 8.96
CA GLU A 11 -11.17 2.88 9.72
C GLU A 11 -10.31 4.00 9.12
N ASP A 12 -9.24 3.64 8.39
CA ASP A 12 -8.31 4.60 7.80
C ASP A 12 -8.60 4.90 6.33
N ARG A 13 -9.68 4.38 5.78
CA ARG A 13 -9.99 4.48 4.35
C ARG A 13 -9.84 5.91 3.81
N GLU A 14 -10.42 6.88 4.49
CA GLU A 14 -10.37 8.26 4.02
C GLU A 14 -8.98 8.89 4.18
N ARG A 15 -8.22 8.44 5.16
CA ARG A 15 -6.82 8.88 5.34
C ARG A 15 -5.89 8.27 4.28
N VAL A 16 -6.21 7.09 3.79
CA VAL A 16 -5.41 6.35 2.81
C VAL A 16 -5.73 6.80 1.38
N ARG A 17 -6.95 7.30 1.13
CA ARG A 17 -7.38 7.73 -0.20
C ARG A 17 -6.38 8.64 -0.91
N PRO A 18 -5.85 9.70 -0.30
CA PRO A 18 -4.87 10.55 -0.98
C PRO A 18 -3.61 9.80 -1.41
N LEU A 19 -3.16 8.85 -0.60
CA LEU A 19 -1.99 8.03 -0.94
C LEU A 19 -2.28 7.15 -2.16
N ALA A 20 -3.42 6.46 -2.17
CA ALA A 20 -3.81 5.62 -3.28
C ALA A 20 -3.95 6.44 -4.58
N GLU A 21 -4.61 7.59 -4.50
CA GLU A 21 -4.78 8.47 -5.66
C GLU A 21 -3.45 8.99 -6.18
N ALA A 22 -2.55 9.40 -5.30
CA ALA A 22 -1.23 9.89 -5.68
C ALA A 22 -0.39 8.80 -6.36
N LEU A 23 -0.44 7.57 -5.87
CA LEU A 23 0.27 6.44 -6.49
C LEU A 23 -0.30 6.11 -7.87
N ARG A 24 -1.61 6.18 -8.03
CA ARG A 24 -2.26 5.96 -9.33
C ARG A 24 -1.87 7.06 -10.32
N GLN A 25 -1.83 8.30 -9.88
CA GLN A 25 -1.38 9.42 -10.72
C GLN A 25 0.08 9.31 -11.11
N ALA A 26 0.89 8.65 -10.27
CA ALA A 26 2.29 8.37 -10.61
C ALA A 26 2.43 7.31 -11.70
N GLY A 27 1.36 6.59 -12.04
CA GLY A 27 1.32 5.64 -13.15
C GLY A 27 1.22 4.18 -12.77
N TRP A 28 1.14 3.86 -11.48
CA TRP A 28 0.98 2.47 -11.04
C TRP A 28 -0.48 2.09 -10.88
N THR A 29 -0.79 0.81 -11.08
CA THR A 29 -2.09 0.26 -10.72
C THR A 29 -2.07 -0.08 -9.24
N VAL A 30 -3.12 0.32 -8.52
CA VAL A 30 -3.21 0.15 -7.07
C VAL A 30 -4.50 -0.56 -6.72
N PHE A 31 -4.41 -1.69 -6.04
CA PHE A 31 -5.57 -2.35 -5.47
C PHE A 31 -5.77 -1.85 -4.05
N TRP A 32 -6.80 -1.03 -3.83
CA TRP A 32 -7.09 -0.46 -2.52
C TRP A 32 -8.57 -0.33 -2.21
N ASP A 33 -9.39 -0.06 -3.23
CA ASP A 33 -10.84 0.10 -3.04
C ASP A 33 -11.50 -1.28 -3.15
N ARG A 34 -11.88 -1.81 -2.01
CA ARG A 34 -12.25 -3.21 -1.86
C ARG A 34 -13.73 -3.42 -2.05
N VAL A 35 -14.18 -3.35 -3.31
CA VAL A 35 -15.56 -3.70 -3.69
C VAL A 35 -15.59 -5.19 -4.02
N ILE A 36 -16.40 -5.95 -3.27
CA ILE A 36 -16.53 -7.39 -3.50
C ILE A 36 -17.64 -7.61 -4.52
N PRO A 37 -17.33 -8.20 -5.69
CA PRO A 37 -18.38 -8.52 -6.66
C PRO A 37 -19.42 -9.49 -6.10
N VAL A 38 -20.64 -9.38 -6.58
CA VAL A 38 -21.70 -10.29 -6.17
C VAL A 38 -21.29 -11.74 -6.47
N GLY A 39 -21.47 -12.61 -5.51
CA GLY A 39 -21.15 -14.03 -5.64
C GLY A 39 -19.70 -14.39 -5.32
N LYS A 40 -18.85 -13.40 -5.06
CA LYS A 40 -17.46 -13.63 -4.63
C LYS A 40 -17.33 -13.49 -3.13
N THR A 41 -16.44 -14.28 -2.53
CA THR A 41 -16.11 -14.10 -1.13
C THR A 41 -14.96 -13.11 -1.01
N TRP A 42 -14.86 -12.47 0.15
CA TRP A 42 -13.75 -11.60 0.49
C TRP A 42 -12.41 -12.33 0.36
N HIS A 43 -12.36 -13.56 0.87
CA HIS A 43 -11.15 -14.38 0.85
C HIS A 43 -10.68 -14.66 -0.60
N ASP A 44 -11.59 -15.07 -1.47
CA ASP A 44 -11.26 -15.39 -2.87
C ASP A 44 -10.70 -14.17 -3.59
N MET A 45 -11.31 -13.00 -3.37
CA MET A 45 -10.88 -11.76 -4.01
C MET A 45 -9.47 -11.35 -3.56
N LEU A 46 -9.22 -11.40 -2.25
CA LEU A 46 -7.90 -11.03 -1.71
C LEU A 46 -6.82 -11.99 -2.18
N GLU A 47 -7.09 -13.27 -2.17
CA GLU A 47 -6.13 -14.28 -2.61
C GLU A 47 -5.74 -14.06 -4.07
N GLY A 48 -6.72 -13.81 -4.93
CA GLY A 48 -6.47 -13.56 -6.35
C GLY A 48 -5.63 -12.30 -6.57
N GLU A 49 -5.92 -11.23 -5.84
CA GLU A 49 -5.17 -9.98 -5.98
C GLU A 49 -3.74 -10.11 -5.45
N LEU A 50 -3.55 -10.80 -4.32
CA LEU A 50 -2.21 -11.04 -3.78
C LEU A 50 -1.38 -11.94 -4.70
N GLU A 51 -2.01 -12.91 -5.33
CA GLU A 51 -1.32 -13.83 -6.25
C GLU A 51 -0.71 -13.09 -7.44
N THR A 52 -1.36 -12.03 -7.90
CA THR A 52 -0.94 -11.29 -9.09
C THR A 52 -0.28 -9.95 -8.78
N ALA A 53 -0.24 -9.53 -7.52
CA ALA A 53 0.36 -8.25 -7.15
C ALA A 53 1.88 -8.30 -7.31
N ARG A 54 2.47 -7.17 -7.73
CA ARG A 54 3.92 -7.04 -7.86
C ARG A 54 4.59 -6.58 -6.58
N SER A 55 3.84 -5.95 -5.68
CA SER A 55 4.36 -5.46 -4.41
C SER A 55 3.23 -5.30 -3.41
N LEU A 56 3.61 -5.17 -2.15
CA LEU A 56 2.68 -4.93 -1.05
C LEU A 56 3.08 -3.67 -0.31
N LEU A 57 2.18 -2.71 -0.22
CA LEU A 57 2.34 -1.51 0.60
C LEU A 57 1.41 -1.64 1.79
N VAL A 58 1.96 -1.69 2.99
CA VAL A 58 1.19 -1.85 4.23
C VAL A 58 1.16 -0.52 4.96
N VAL A 59 -0.04 -0.04 5.26
CA VAL A 59 -0.24 1.20 6.01
C VAL A 59 -0.46 0.85 7.47
N TRP A 60 0.49 1.25 8.32
CA TRP A 60 0.41 1.02 9.76
C TRP A 60 -0.13 2.27 10.45
N SER A 61 -1.17 2.08 11.23
CA SER A 61 -1.85 3.10 12.01
C SER A 61 -2.23 2.52 13.36
N GLN A 62 -2.80 3.33 14.24
CA GLN A 62 -3.29 2.81 15.51
C GLN A 62 -4.37 1.74 15.32
N ASP A 63 -5.17 1.84 14.27
CA ASP A 63 -6.18 0.84 13.96
C ASP A 63 -5.59 -0.39 13.26
N SER A 64 -4.70 -0.20 12.29
CA SER A 64 -4.19 -1.31 11.50
C SER A 64 -3.26 -2.24 12.28
N ILE A 65 -2.50 -1.73 13.26
CA ILE A 65 -1.65 -2.59 14.09
C ILE A 65 -2.46 -3.61 14.90
N LYS A 66 -3.74 -3.34 15.12
CA LYS A 66 -4.68 -4.23 15.82
C LYS A 66 -5.50 -5.08 14.85
N SER A 67 -5.42 -4.83 13.57
CA SER A 67 -6.26 -5.49 12.57
C SER A 67 -5.69 -6.85 12.20
N LYS A 68 -6.46 -7.89 12.42
CA LYS A 68 -6.09 -9.25 12.00
C LYS A 68 -5.97 -9.35 10.49
N TRP A 69 -6.81 -8.61 9.76
CA TRP A 69 -6.79 -8.61 8.29
C TRP A 69 -5.51 -8.03 7.74
N VAL A 70 -5.11 -6.85 8.23
CA VAL A 70 -3.88 -6.20 7.77
C VAL A 70 -2.67 -7.09 8.06
N ARG A 71 -2.62 -7.69 9.25
CA ARG A 71 -1.53 -8.60 9.62
C ARG A 71 -1.51 -9.84 8.74
N ALA A 72 -2.68 -10.40 8.43
CA ALA A 72 -2.78 -11.57 7.57
C ALA A 72 -2.32 -11.25 6.14
N GLU A 73 -2.75 -10.10 5.59
CA GLU A 73 -2.33 -9.66 4.27
C GLU A 73 -0.81 -9.42 4.22
N ALA A 74 -0.28 -8.76 5.23
CA ALA A 74 1.16 -8.49 5.32
C ALA A 74 1.96 -9.78 5.43
N SER A 75 1.51 -10.73 6.25
CA SER A 75 2.15 -12.03 6.40
C SER A 75 2.13 -12.81 5.10
N GLU A 76 1.01 -12.79 4.39
CA GLU A 76 0.90 -13.49 3.10
C GLU A 76 1.82 -12.88 2.05
N GLY A 77 1.95 -11.56 2.04
CA GLY A 77 2.89 -10.88 1.15
C GLY A 77 4.32 -11.29 1.41
N LEU A 78 4.72 -11.39 2.68
CA LEU A 78 6.06 -11.85 3.05
C LEU A 78 6.27 -13.29 2.64
N ARG A 79 5.29 -14.15 2.85
CA ARG A 79 5.38 -15.56 2.46
C ARG A 79 5.57 -15.72 0.95
N ARG A 80 4.97 -14.84 0.16
CA ARG A 80 5.09 -14.83 -1.30
C ARG A 80 6.32 -14.06 -1.77
N GLU A 81 7.12 -13.54 -0.85
CA GLU A 81 8.34 -12.78 -1.16
C GLU A 81 8.07 -11.54 -2.00
N LEU A 82 6.90 -10.92 -1.82
CA LEU A 82 6.60 -9.66 -2.48
C LEU A 82 7.45 -8.53 -1.91
N PRO A 83 7.95 -7.61 -2.75
CA PRO A 83 8.54 -6.38 -2.24
C PRO A 83 7.58 -5.69 -1.25
N HIS A 84 8.10 -5.26 -0.12
CA HIS A 84 7.31 -4.80 1.02
C HIS A 84 7.65 -3.34 1.31
N PHE A 85 6.63 -2.48 1.26
CA PHE A 85 6.77 -1.04 1.51
C PHE A 85 5.89 -0.65 2.71
N PRO A 86 6.45 -0.61 3.93
CA PRO A 86 5.67 -0.16 5.09
C PRO A 86 5.57 1.36 5.14
N VAL A 87 4.38 1.86 5.45
CA VAL A 87 4.11 3.28 5.61
C VAL A 87 3.44 3.51 6.96
N LEU A 88 3.96 4.45 7.75
CA LEU A 88 3.37 4.81 9.04
C LEU A 88 2.49 6.04 8.87
N LEU A 89 1.20 5.91 9.17
CA LEU A 89 0.29 7.06 9.24
C LEU A 89 0.24 7.67 10.63
N ASP A 90 0.59 6.90 11.64
CA ASP A 90 0.62 7.33 13.03
C ASP A 90 1.97 6.99 13.64
N ASP A 91 2.27 7.57 14.79
CA ASP A 91 3.48 7.24 15.55
C ASP A 91 3.24 5.92 16.29
N VAL A 92 3.40 4.82 15.57
CA VAL A 92 3.18 3.47 16.09
C VAL A 92 4.32 2.57 15.66
N LEU A 93 4.48 1.45 16.40
CA LEU A 93 5.39 0.38 16.00
C LEU A 93 4.59 -0.70 15.28
N PRO A 94 5.01 -1.12 14.08
CA PRO A 94 4.41 -2.29 13.44
C PRO A 94 4.56 -3.53 14.32
N PRO A 95 3.75 -4.58 14.10
CA PRO A 95 3.97 -5.86 14.76
C PRO A 95 5.40 -6.36 14.56
N LEU A 96 5.91 -7.10 15.54
CA LEU A 96 7.34 -7.45 15.63
C LEU A 96 7.90 -8.03 14.32
N GLU A 97 7.16 -8.92 13.68
CA GLU A 97 7.60 -9.59 12.46
C GLU A 97 7.78 -8.66 11.26
N PHE A 98 7.27 -7.43 11.34
CA PHE A 98 7.36 -6.45 10.24
C PHE A 98 8.32 -5.30 10.54
N ARG A 99 8.96 -5.29 11.72
CA ARG A 99 9.81 -4.17 12.15
C ARG A 99 11.17 -4.14 11.48
N GLU A 100 11.59 -5.22 10.86
CA GLU A 100 12.89 -5.26 10.19
C GLU A 100 12.93 -4.44 8.90
N TYR A 101 11.76 -4.11 8.35
CA TYR A 101 11.68 -3.34 7.12
C TYR A 101 11.68 -1.86 7.43
N GLN A 102 12.47 -1.09 6.66
CA GLN A 102 12.48 0.36 6.80
C GLN A 102 11.14 0.92 6.39
N ALA A 103 10.50 1.65 7.28
CA ALA A 103 9.19 2.25 7.04
C ALA A 103 9.32 3.70 6.58
N ALA A 104 8.41 4.12 5.71
CA ALA A 104 8.25 5.53 5.36
C ALA A 104 7.33 6.17 6.40
N ASP A 105 7.82 7.20 7.07
CA ASP A 105 7.04 7.89 8.11
C ASP A 105 6.18 8.98 7.49
N PHE A 106 4.89 8.69 7.34
CA PHE A 106 3.90 9.62 6.80
C PHE A 106 3.03 10.26 7.89
N SER A 107 3.45 10.17 9.17
CA SER A 107 2.66 10.71 10.26
C SER A 107 2.45 12.23 10.18
N THR A 108 3.34 12.94 9.48
CA THR A 108 3.24 14.39 9.27
C THR A 108 2.92 14.76 7.81
N TRP A 109 2.57 13.75 6.99
CA TRP A 109 2.29 14.01 5.57
C TRP A 109 1.01 14.83 5.41
N ASP A 110 1.09 15.83 4.54
CA ASP A 110 -0.02 16.77 4.26
C ASP A 110 -0.94 16.31 3.13
N ALA A 111 -0.83 15.05 2.73
CA ALA A 111 -1.59 14.45 1.62
C ALA A 111 -1.23 15.02 0.23
N SER A 112 -0.11 15.73 0.14
CA SER A 112 0.35 16.33 -1.13
C SER A 112 1.27 15.37 -1.90
N SER A 113 1.02 15.21 -3.20
CA SER A 113 1.88 14.42 -4.08
C SER A 113 3.22 15.11 -4.34
N THR A 114 3.34 16.39 -4.04
CA THR A 114 4.60 17.13 -4.20
C THR A 114 5.46 17.10 -2.93
N SER A 115 4.94 16.54 -1.84
CA SER A 115 5.69 16.42 -0.60
C SER A 115 6.94 15.57 -0.78
N PRO A 116 8.09 15.95 -0.16
CA PRO A 116 9.29 15.12 -0.18
C PRO A 116 9.04 13.69 0.37
N LEU A 117 8.16 13.54 1.34
CA LEU A 117 7.81 12.22 1.87
C LEU A 117 7.25 11.31 0.77
N PHE A 118 6.31 11.82 0.00
CA PHE A 118 5.72 11.07 -1.08
C PHE A 118 6.71 10.83 -2.22
N GLN A 119 7.49 11.83 -2.59
CA GLN A 119 8.47 11.70 -3.67
C GLN A 119 9.56 10.68 -3.33
N ASN A 120 9.98 10.60 -2.07
CA ASN A 120 10.92 9.58 -1.63
C ASN A 120 10.32 8.17 -1.72
N LEU A 121 9.06 8.02 -1.37
CA LEU A 121 8.38 6.73 -1.51
C LEU A 121 8.30 6.31 -2.98
N VAL A 122 7.94 7.24 -3.87
CA VAL A 122 7.88 6.98 -5.31
C VAL A 122 9.25 6.53 -5.83
N ARG A 123 10.31 7.21 -5.42
CA ARG A 123 11.67 6.83 -5.81
C ARG A 123 12.00 5.41 -5.39
N ASP A 124 11.68 5.04 -4.16
CA ASP A 124 11.99 3.73 -3.63
C ASP A 124 11.18 2.63 -4.35
N ILE A 125 9.92 2.91 -4.66
CA ILE A 125 9.08 1.98 -5.42
C ILE A 125 9.65 1.79 -6.84
N LYS A 126 10.06 2.87 -7.49
CA LYS A 126 10.68 2.80 -8.83
C LYS A 126 11.94 1.96 -8.83
N GLN A 127 12.76 2.10 -7.81
CA GLN A 127 14.01 1.33 -7.71
C GLN A 127 13.73 -0.17 -7.62
N THR A 128 12.62 -0.56 -7.03
CA THR A 128 12.26 -1.97 -6.84
C THR A 128 11.47 -2.53 -8.01
N LEU A 129 10.44 -1.79 -8.48
CA LEU A 129 9.52 -2.27 -9.51
C LEU A 129 9.89 -1.80 -10.92
N GLY A 130 10.79 -0.85 -11.03
CA GLY A 130 11.05 -0.16 -12.29
C GLY A 130 10.03 0.95 -12.54
N PRO A 131 10.16 1.66 -13.68
CA PRO A 131 9.21 2.72 -14.00
C PRO A 131 7.79 2.18 -14.18
N PRO A 132 6.76 2.99 -13.91
CA PRO A 132 5.39 2.55 -14.11
C PRO A 132 5.12 2.18 -15.57
N ALA A 133 4.32 1.14 -15.79
CA ALA A 133 3.91 0.76 -17.15
C ALA A 133 3.05 1.85 -17.80
N THR A 134 2.29 2.60 -17.01
CA THR A 134 1.49 3.73 -17.47
C THR A 134 2.17 5.00 -16.97
N PRO A 135 2.82 5.79 -17.83
CA PRO A 135 3.47 7.02 -17.39
C PRO A 135 2.48 7.99 -16.79
N ALA A 136 2.93 8.77 -15.79
CA ALA A 136 2.12 9.82 -15.23
C ALA A 136 1.72 10.82 -16.31
N PRO A 137 0.49 11.40 -16.27
CA PRO A 137 0.10 12.43 -17.21
C PRO A 137 1.07 13.61 -17.14
N GLU A 138 1.50 14.10 -18.29
CA GLU A 138 2.35 15.27 -18.31
C GLU A 138 1.57 16.50 -17.85
N PRO A 139 2.20 17.41 -17.09
CA PRO A 139 1.55 18.67 -16.75
C PRO A 139 1.29 19.45 -18.01
N VAL A 140 0.10 19.97 -18.12
CA VAL A 140 -0.32 20.78 -19.27
C VAL A 140 0.03 22.23 -19.04
#